data_bbc70d861a2c4dbcedf6d81ff90ea627
#
_entry.id   bbc70d861a2c4dbcedf6d81ff90ea627
#
_cell.length_a   1.000
_cell.length_b   1.000
_cell.length_c   1.000
_cell.angle_alpha   90.00
_cell.angle_beta   90.00
_cell.angle_gamma   90.00
#
_symmetry.space_group_name_H-M   'P 1'
#
loop_
_entity.id
_entity.type
_entity.pdbx_description
1 polymer ?
#
loop_
_entity_poly.entity_id
_entity_poly.type
_entity_poly.pdbx_seq_one_letter_code
_entity_poly.pdbx_strand_id
1 'polypeptide(L)'
;MENILQIVLISITQGVTEFIPVSSSAHVNLLSKIFGYEDIELIINVSAHFGSLIAVTFFFRREIFEFTKNKHLFFKVVIASVPIGAIGFFLIKYEIISNLRTLEMMGWTTIIFGLLLYISDKFQTKQDIENSFTVKNAIVIGCFQVLALVPGVSRSGIIITGARFLKFNRIDSAKISFLLSIPALGGWSLYGFYDLIKQNDGWLNTGAVLTAFLSFIFSYLTIKYFLVYLKKFNLSLFVGYRLILGIILLFVVYL
;
A
#
# COMPACT_ATOMS: atom_id res chain seq x y z
N MET A 1 10.94 -26.34 -4.00
CA MET A 1 11.39 -25.84 -2.67
C MET A 1 11.54 -24.32 -2.82
N GLU A 2 10.71 -23.59 -2.12
CA GLU A 2 10.82 -22.12 -2.08
C GLU A 2 12.22 -21.73 -1.61
N ASN A 3 12.86 -20.87 -2.37
CA ASN A 3 14.19 -20.38 -1.97
C ASN A 3 14.02 -19.47 -0.75
N ILE A 4 14.57 -19.81 0.40
CA ILE A 4 14.51 -19.01 1.63
C ILE A 4 14.93 -17.56 1.38
N LEU A 5 15.92 -17.35 0.52
CA LEU A 5 16.36 -16.00 0.13
C LEU A 5 15.23 -15.23 -0.56
N GLN A 6 14.46 -15.86 -1.43
CA GLN A 6 13.30 -15.25 -2.09
C GLN A 6 12.23 -14.82 -1.07
N ILE A 7 11.87 -15.72 -0.16
CA ILE A 7 10.92 -15.41 0.93
C ILE A 7 11.38 -14.19 1.73
N VAL A 8 12.64 -14.18 2.17
CA VAL A 8 13.21 -13.08 2.97
C VAL A 8 13.18 -11.77 2.19
N LEU A 9 13.64 -11.76 0.93
CA LEU A 9 13.68 -10.55 0.10
C LEU A 9 12.29 -10.00 -0.16
N ILE A 10 11.31 -10.85 -0.49
CA ILE A 10 9.93 -10.42 -0.73
C ILE A 10 9.32 -9.87 0.55
N SER A 11 9.49 -10.56 1.68
CA SER A 11 8.93 -10.15 2.96
C SER A 11 9.47 -8.79 3.42
N ILE A 12 10.78 -8.57 3.30
CA ILE A 12 11.42 -7.29 3.63
C ILE A 12 10.89 -6.20 2.69
N THR A 13 10.93 -6.47 1.39
CA THR A 13 10.50 -5.52 0.37
C THR A 13 9.05 -5.11 0.58
N GLN A 14 8.15 -6.09 0.72
CA GLN A 14 6.73 -5.82 0.98
C GLN A 14 6.54 -5.06 2.28
N GLY A 15 7.12 -5.55 3.38
CA GLY A 15 6.95 -4.93 4.70
C GLY A 15 7.46 -3.50 4.77
N VAL A 16 8.57 -3.19 4.10
CA VAL A 16 9.14 -1.84 4.07
C VAL A 16 8.35 -0.94 3.12
N THR A 17 8.03 -1.41 1.92
CA THR A 17 7.50 -0.52 0.86
C THR A 17 5.98 -0.36 0.88
N GLU A 18 5.24 -1.16 1.63
CA GLU A 18 3.78 -1.13 1.67
C GLU A 18 3.23 0.16 2.29
N PHE A 19 3.90 0.68 3.33
CA PHE A 19 3.43 1.82 4.11
C PHE A 19 4.11 3.15 3.76
N ILE A 20 5.33 3.12 3.22
CA ILE A 20 5.98 4.32 2.69
C ILE A 20 5.50 4.60 1.25
N PRO A 21 5.51 5.86 0.80
CA PRO A 21 4.90 6.23 -0.48
C PRO A 21 5.81 5.94 -1.70
N VAL A 22 6.24 4.67 -1.90
CA VAL A 22 7.22 4.29 -2.94
C VAL A 22 6.76 3.17 -3.90
N SER A 23 5.58 2.58 -3.70
CA SER A 23 5.02 1.49 -4.50
C SER A 23 5.65 0.11 -4.27
N SER A 24 5.05 -0.68 -3.38
CA SER A 24 5.46 -2.08 -3.11
C SER A 24 5.41 -2.95 -4.35
N SER A 25 4.35 -2.82 -5.17
CA SER A 25 4.21 -3.60 -6.41
C SER A 25 5.35 -3.37 -7.39
N ALA A 26 5.84 -2.13 -7.56
CA ALA A 26 6.96 -1.84 -8.45
C ALA A 26 8.26 -2.53 -7.98
N HIS A 27 8.50 -2.55 -6.67
CA HIS A 27 9.68 -3.20 -6.09
C HIS A 27 9.62 -4.72 -6.23
N VAL A 28 8.49 -5.32 -5.86
CA VAL A 28 8.32 -6.77 -5.93
C VAL A 28 8.44 -7.26 -7.38
N ASN A 29 7.82 -6.56 -8.35
CA ASN A 29 7.96 -6.92 -9.77
C ASN A 29 9.38 -6.73 -10.31
N LEU A 30 10.10 -5.68 -9.88
CA LEU A 30 11.49 -5.47 -10.27
C LEU A 30 12.39 -6.59 -9.71
N LEU A 31 12.21 -6.97 -8.44
CA LEU A 31 12.94 -8.09 -7.83
C LEU A 31 12.65 -9.40 -8.57
N SER A 32 11.38 -9.68 -8.88
CA SER A 32 10.99 -10.86 -9.63
C SER A 32 11.71 -10.94 -10.97
N LYS A 33 11.81 -9.83 -11.68
CA LYS A 33 12.52 -9.78 -12.97
C LYS A 33 14.04 -9.95 -12.85
N ILE A 34 14.65 -9.30 -11.84
CA ILE A 34 16.12 -9.35 -11.66
C ILE A 34 16.57 -10.75 -11.23
N PHE A 35 15.83 -11.40 -10.36
CA PHE A 35 16.22 -12.70 -9.81
C PHE A 35 15.59 -13.90 -10.52
N GLY A 36 14.81 -13.68 -11.59
CA GLY A 36 14.12 -14.75 -12.33
C GLY A 36 13.01 -15.41 -11.52
N TYR A 37 12.42 -14.70 -10.56
CA TYR A 37 11.27 -15.16 -9.77
C TYR A 37 9.97 -14.83 -10.51
N GLU A 38 9.84 -15.33 -11.75
CA GLU A 38 8.75 -14.96 -12.65
C GLU A 38 7.37 -15.28 -12.09
N ASP A 39 7.29 -16.31 -11.24
CA ASP A 39 6.08 -16.69 -10.53
C ASP A 39 6.32 -16.63 -9.02
N ILE A 40 6.15 -15.42 -8.44
CA ILE A 40 5.97 -15.35 -7.00
C ILE A 40 4.70 -16.11 -6.69
N GLU A 41 4.83 -17.25 -6.03
CA GLU A 41 3.68 -18.07 -5.67
C GLU A 41 2.62 -17.18 -5.01
N LEU A 42 1.37 -17.31 -5.47
CA LEU A 42 0.25 -16.52 -4.97
C LEU A 42 0.22 -16.55 -3.44
N ILE A 43 0.56 -17.69 -2.84
CA ILE A 43 0.61 -17.89 -1.39
C ILE A 43 1.62 -16.94 -0.70
N ILE A 44 2.81 -16.73 -1.26
CA ILE A 44 3.83 -15.84 -0.70
C ILE A 44 3.36 -14.39 -0.74
N ASN A 45 2.76 -13.98 -1.87
CA ASN A 45 2.22 -12.63 -2.03
C ASN A 45 1.06 -12.37 -1.04
N VAL A 46 0.10 -13.29 -0.94
CA VAL A 46 -1.03 -13.18 0.00
C VAL A 46 -0.53 -13.14 1.44
N SER A 47 0.43 -14.01 1.79
CA SER A 47 1.01 -14.06 3.14
C SER A 47 1.76 -12.79 3.51
N ALA A 48 2.49 -12.18 2.57
CA ALA A 48 3.20 -10.93 2.78
C ALA A 48 2.23 -9.77 3.06
N HIS A 49 1.13 -9.68 2.29
CA HIS A 49 0.09 -8.69 2.54
C HIS A 49 -0.67 -8.94 3.84
N PHE A 50 -0.93 -10.19 4.18
CA PHE A 50 -1.56 -10.57 5.43
C PHE A 50 -0.69 -10.20 6.65
N GLY A 51 0.61 -10.42 6.58
CA GLY A 51 1.58 -9.97 7.59
C GLY A 51 1.53 -8.44 7.79
N SER A 52 1.49 -7.69 6.68
CA SER A 52 1.34 -6.23 6.69
C SER A 52 0.00 -5.79 7.30
N LEU A 53 -1.10 -6.51 7.01
CA LEU A 53 -2.42 -6.26 7.61
C LEU A 53 -2.39 -6.43 9.13
N ILE A 54 -1.79 -7.52 9.62
CA ILE A 54 -1.65 -7.76 11.06
C ILE A 54 -0.82 -6.64 11.69
N ALA A 55 0.27 -6.21 11.04
CA ALA A 55 1.14 -5.15 11.55
C ALA A 55 0.40 -3.82 11.74
N VAL A 56 -0.32 -3.36 10.74
CA VAL A 56 -1.06 -2.08 10.83
C VAL A 56 -2.21 -2.17 11.82
N THR A 57 -2.93 -3.29 11.85
CA THR A 57 -4.01 -3.52 12.81
C THR A 57 -3.49 -3.54 14.24
N PHE A 58 -2.36 -4.20 14.48
CA PHE A 58 -1.71 -4.25 15.79
C PHE A 58 -1.16 -2.88 16.21
N PHE A 59 -0.58 -2.13 15.28
CA PHE A 59 -0.04 -0.78 15.55
C PHE A 59 -1.16 0.18 15.96
N PHE A 60 -2.28 0.19 15.23
CA PHE A 60 -3.44 1.05 15.48
C PHE A 60 -4.53 0.39 16.35
N ARG A 61 -4.19 -0.66 17.12
CA ARG A 61 -5.17 -1.39 17.94
C ARG A 61 -5.94 -0.50 18.90
N ARG A 62 -5.32 0.54 19.45
CA ARG A 62 -6.01 1.45 20.39
C ARG A 62 -7.07 2.28 19.66
N GLU A 63 -6.71 2.88 18.53
CA GLU A 63 -7.62 3.62 17.67
C GLU A 63 -8.77 2.73 17.17
N ILE A 64 -8.47 1.47 16.83
CA ILE A 64 -9.47 0.48 16.40
C ILE A 64 -10.40 0.10 17.57
N PHE A 65 -9.89 -0.11 18.76
CA PHE A 65 -10.73 -0.33 19.93
C PHE A 65 -11.59 0.89 20.28
N GLU A 66 -11.04 2.09 20.04
CA GLU A 66 -11.82 3.33 20.20
C GLU A 66 -12.89 3.51 19.12
N PHE A 67 -12.86 2.79 17.99
CA PHE A 67 -13.96 2.77 17.02
C PHE A 67 -15.29 2.34 17.64
N THR A 68 -15.26 1.48 18.68
CA THR A 68 -16.47 1.13 19.44
C THR A 68 -17.06 2.34 20.16
N LYS A 69 -16.23 3.30 20.57
CA LYS A 69 -16.61 4.55 21.23
C LYS A 69 -16.77 5.69 20.24
N ASN A 70 -15.88 5.79 19.25
CA ASN A 70 -15.90 6.80 18.19
C ASN A 70 -16.33 6.21 16.85
N LYS A 71 -17.61 5.87 16.74
CA LYS A 71 -18.23 5.32 15.52
C LYS A 71 -18.02 6.22 14.29
N HIS A 72 -17.80 7.53 14.49
CA HIS A 72 -17.61 8.48 13.39
C HIS A 72 -16.32 8.23 12.60
N LEU A 73 -15.20 7.91 13.26
CA LEU A 73 -13.96 7.61 12.55
C LEU A 73 -14.07 6.29 11.79
N PHE A 74 -14.64 5.26 12.41
CA PHE A 74 -14.89 3.98 11.74
C PHE A 74 -15.73 4.16 10.46
N PHE A 75 -16.86 4.90 10.56
CA PHE A 75 -17.73 5.15 9.42
C PHE A 75 -16.99 5.88 8.27
N LYS A 76 -16.13 6.84 8.59
CA LYS A 76 -15.32 7.58 7.60
C LYS A 76 -14.32 6.66 6.89
N VAL A 77 -13.69 5.75 7.63
CA VAL A 77 -12.78 4.73 7.05
C VAL A 77 -13.55 3.80 6.11
N VAL A 78 -14.72 3.32 6.51
CA VAL A 78 -15.59 2.48 5.66
C VAL A 78 -16.00 3.24 4.41
N ILE A 79 -16.54 4.46 4.54
CA ILE A 79 -16.97 5.29 3.39
C ILE A 79 -15.82 5.54 2.42
N ALA A 80 -14.63 5.87 2.92
CA ALA A 80 -13.45 6.09 2.07
C ALA A 80 -12.98 4.81 1.35
N SER A 81 -13.34 3.63 1.87
CA SER A 81 -12.95 2.34 1.26
C SER A 81 -13.95 1.82 0.24
N VAL A 82 -15.20 2.34 0.24
CA VAL A 82 -16.24 1.91 -0.71
C VAL A 82 -15.82 2.11 -2.17
N PRO A 83 -15.28 3.28 -2.61
CA PRO A 83 -14.92 3.49 -4.01
C PRO A 83 -13.91 2.49 -4.53
N ILE A 84 -12.83 2.23 -3.77
CA ILE A 84 -11.80 1.27 -4.20
C ILE A 84 -12.32 -0.17 -4.18
N GLY A 85 -13.17 -0.53 -3.21
CA GLY A 85 -13.80 -1.85 -3.15
C GLY A 85 -14.71 -2.10 -4.35
N ALA A 86 -15.59 -1.14 -4.67
CA ALA A 86 -16.52 -1.25 -5.78
C ALA A 86 -15.78 -1.34 -7.13
N ILE A 87 -14.87 -0.38 -7.41
CA ILE A 87 -14.14 -0.35 -8.68
C ILE A 87 -13.17 -1.51 -8.78
N GLY A 88 -12.47 -1.86 -7.69
CA GLY A 88 -11.56 -3.01 -7.64
C GLY A 88 -12.26 -4.33 -7.96
N PHE A 89 -13.46 -4.54 -7.43
CA PHE A 89 -14.28 -5.71 -7.74
C PHE A 89 -14.58 -5.83 -9.24
N PHE A 90 -14.97 -4.73 -9.90
CA PHE A 90 -15.23 -4.73 -11.33
C PHE A 90 -13.96 -4.97 -12.15
N LEU A 91 -12.85 -4.33 -11.80
CA LEU A 91 -11.58 -4.47 -12.51
C LEU A 91 -10.97 -5.88 -12.38
N ILE A 92 -11.15 -6.54 -11.24
CA ILE A 92 -10.75 -7.95 -11.04
C ILE A 92 -11.64 -8.86 -11.87
N LYS A 93 -12.97 -8.67 -11.80
CA LYS A 93 -13.94 -9.50 -12.51
C LYS A 93 -13.73 -9.52 -14.04
N TYR A 94 -13.28 -8.41 -14.61
CA TYR A 94 -13.02 -8.27 -16.05
C TYR A 94 -11.53 -8.40 -16.40
N GLU A 95 -10.69 -8.84 -15.48
CA GLU A 95 -9.24 -9.06 -15.66
C GLU A 95 -8.46 -7.84 -16.18
N ILE A 96 -9.00 -6.63 -15.99
CA ILE A 96 -8.39 -5.40 -16.50
C ILE A 96 -7.05 -5.11 -15.80
N ILE A 97 -6.95 -5.43 -14.50
CA ILE A 97 -5.74 -5.14 -13.71
C ILE A 97 -4.54 -5.96 -14.21
N SER A 98 -4.75 -7.22 -14.64
CA SER A 98 -3.67 -8.08 -15.13
C SER A 98 -2.97 -7.46 -16.33
N ASN A 99 -3.73 -6.88 -17.26
CA ASN A 99 -3.21 -6.23 -18.46
C ASN A 99 -2.44 -4.92 -18.17
N LEU A 100 -2.68 -4.30 -17.01
CA LEU A 100 -1.98 -3.07 -16.59
C LEU A 100 -0.67 -3.34 -15.82
N ARG A 101 -0.38 -4.59 -15.45
CA ARG A 101 0.79 -4.96 -14.65
C ARG A 101 2.07 -5.07 -15.48
N THR A 102 2.40 -4.05 -16.25
CA THR A 102 3.66 -3.96 -17.00
C THR A 102 4.67 -3.09 -16.26
N LEU A 103 5.97 -3.38 -16.41
CA LEU A 103 7.03 -2.54 -15.83
C LEU A 103 7.02 -1.14 -16.44
N GLU A 104 6.62 -1.01 -17.70
CA GLU A 104 6.48 0.28 -18.40
C GLU A 104 5.43 1.14 -17.70
N MET A 105 4.21 0.60 -17.49
CA MET A 105 3.15 1.30 -16.77
C MET A 105 3.60 1.68 -15.35
N MET A 106 4.27 0.76 -14.62
CA MET A 106 4.78 1.03 -13.28
C MET A 106 5.86 2.12 -13.29
N GLY A 107 6.71 2.18 -14.29
CA GLY A 107 7.73 3.22 -14.45
C GLY A 107 7.09 4.60 -14.58
N TRP A 108 6.18 4.77 -15.55
CA TRP A 108 5.50 6.03 -15.78
C TRP A 108 4.63 6.47 -14.60
N THR A 109 3.84 5.57 -14.05
CA THR A 109 2.96 5.90 -12.91
C THR A 109 3.77 6.23 -11.65
N THR A 110 4.90 5.56 -11.42
CA THR A 110 5.79 5.87 -10.30
C THR A 110 6.34 7.30 -10.40
N ILE A 111 6.74 7.74 -11.59
CA ILE A 111 7.21 9.11 -11.83
C ILE A 111 6.08 10.12 -11.67
N ILE A 112 4.98 9.94 -12.40
CA ILE A 112 3.85 10.90 -12.42
C ILE A 112 3.29 11.12 -11.02
N PHE A 113 2.99 10.04 -10.30
CA PHE A 113 2.43 10.12 -8.94
C PHE A 113 3.48 10.47 -7.88
N GLY A 114 4.78 10.31 -8.18
CA GLY A 114 5.87 10.88 -7.40
C GLY A 114 5.88 12.41 -7.47
N LEU A 115 5.74 12.98 -8.67
CA LEU A 115 5.63 14.42 -8.88
C LEU A 115 4.34 14.98 -8.25
N LEU A 116 3.23 14.27 -8.35
CA LEU A 116 1.98 14.67 -7.73
C LEU A 116 2.09 14.72 -6.19
N LEU A 117 2.78 13.75 -5.59
CA LEU A 117 3.11 13.72 -4.17
C LEU A 117 3.95 14.95 -3.77
N TYR A 118 4.98 15.29 -4.58
CA TYR A 118 5.80 16.48 -4.36
C TYR A 118 4.97 17.76 -4.35
N ILE A 119 4.10 17.93 -5.36
CA ILE A 119 3.22 19.10 -5.46
C ILE A 119 2.31 19.18 -4.24
N SER A 120 1.68 18.08 -3.85
CA SER A 120 0.77 18.03 -2.70
C SER A 120 1.47 18.37 -1.38
N ASP A 121 2.75 17.98 -1.23
CA ASP A 121 3.51 18.24 0.00
C ASP A 121 3.88 19.72 0.21
N LYS A 122 3.78 20.55 -0.85
CA LYS A 122 3.98 22.02 -0.78
C LYS A 122 2.77 22.75 -0.21
N PHE A 123 1.60 22.14 -0.15
CA PHE A 123 0.40 22.79 0.39
C PHE A 123 0.54 23.04 1.88
N GLN A 124 0.11 24.23 2.30
CA GLN A 124 0.12 24.64 3.70
C GLN A 124 -0.76 23.71 4.54
N THR A 125 -0.28 23.34 5.71
CA THR A 125 -1.06 22.56 6.68
C THR A 125 -2.07 23.46 7.38
N LYS A 126 -3.35 23.05 7.38
CA LYS A 126 -4.47 23.73 8.05
C LYS A 126 -5.41 22.79 8.78
N GLN A 127 -5.26 21.48 8.58
CA GLN A 127 -6.21 20.46 9.07
C GLN A 127 -5.49 19.36 9.83
N ASP A 128 -6.19 18.81 10.81
CA ASP A 128 -5.83 17.61 11.57
C ASP A 128 -6.94 16.56 11.47
N ILE A 129 -6.63 15.30 11.80
CA ILE A 129 -7.56 14.18 11.68
C ILE A 129 -8.71 14.28 12.69
N GLU A 130 -8.46 14.81 13.88
CA GLU A 130 -9.44 14.82 14.97
C GLU A 130 -10.61 15.75 14.67
N ASN A 131 -10.32 16.98 14.23
CA ASN A 131 -11.31 18.02 14.05
C ASN A 131 -11.79 18.16 12.59
N SER A 132 -10.96 17.80 11.62
CA SER A 132 -11.17 18.16 10.22
C SER A 132 -11.48 16.98 9.30
N PHE A 133 -11.33 15.72 9.75
CA PHE A 133 -11.62 14.55 8.92
C PHE A 133 -13.13 14.33 8.83
N THR A 134 -13.77 15.03 7.89
CA THR A 134 -15.22 14.95 7.61
C THR A 134 -15.56 13.80 6.65
N VAL A 135 -16.85 13.46 6.51
CA VAL A 135 -17.34 12.51 5.49
C VAL A 135 -16.98 12.96 4.08
N LYS A 136 -17.06 14.27 3.78
CA LYS A 136 -16.65 14.82 2.49
C LYS A 136 -15.17 14.55 2.20
N ASN A 137 -14.31 14.79 3.20
CA ASN A 137 -12.87 14.50 3.07
C ASN A 137 -12.61 12.99 2.89
N ALA A 138 -13.36 12.15 3.58
CA ALA A 138 -13.27 10.69 3.44
C ALA A 138 -13.63 10.23 2.02
N ILE A 139 -14.71 10.76 1.43
CA ILE A 139 -15.10 10.46 0.04
C ILE A 139 -14.02 10.91 -0.95
N VAL A 140 -13.51 12.15 -0.81
CA VAL A 140 -12.46 12.66 -1.69
C VAL A 140 -11.20 11.79 -1.62
N ILE A 141 -10.74 11.46 -0.40
CA ILE A 141 -9.57 10.58 -0.21
C ILE A 141 -9.86 9.17 -0.76
N GLY A 142 -11.07 8.66 -0.60
CA GLY A 142 -11.51 7.40 -1.17
C GLY A 142 -11.45 7.39 -2.71
N CYS A 143 -11.83 8.49 -3.35
CA CYS A 143 -11.68 8.66 -4.82
C CYS A 143 -10.19 8.68 -5.23
N PHE A 144 -9.32 9.35 -4.48
CA PHE A 144 -7.87 9.27 -4.70
C PHE A 144 -7.37 7.83 -4.55
N GLN A 145 -7.86 7.10 -3.55
CA GLN A 145 -7.45 5.71 -3.30
C GLN A 145 -7.77 4.77 -4.48
N VAL A 146 -8.80 5.03 -5.27
CA VAL A 146 -9.11 4.25 -6.48
C VAL A 146 -7.94 4.20 -7.45
N LEU A 147 -7.19 5.30 -7.59
CA LEU A 147 -6.02 5.36 -8.46
C LEU A 147 -4.93 4.36 -8.05
N ALA A 148 -4.94 3.86 -6.81
CA ALA A 148 -4.03 2.82 -6.35
C ALA A 148 -4.25 1.46 -7.02
N LEU A 149 -5.38 1.25 -7.69
CA LEU A 149 -5.62 0.06 -8.52
C LEU A 149 -4.72 0.01 -9.75
N VAL A 150 -4.18 1.16 -10.17
CA VAL A 150 -3.19 1.23 -11.24
C VAL A 150 -1.80 0.89 -10.67
N PRO A 151 -1.11 -0.11 -11.24
CA PRO A 151 0.23 -0.51 -10.77
C PRO A 151 1.22 0.65 -10.81
N GLY A 152 2.10 0.74 -9.81
CA GLY A 152 3.11 1.81 -9.70
C GLY A 152 2.63 3.08 -8.96
N VAL A 153 1.33 3.32 -8.84
CA VAL A 153 0.78 4.54 -8.19
C VAL A 153 1.18 4.65 -6.71
N SER A 154 1.28 3.54 -5.98
CA SER A 154 1.43 3.47 -4.53
C SER A 154 0.16 3.87 -3.79
N ARG A 155 -0.49 2.91 -3.12
CA ARG A 155 -1.70 3.17 -2.33
C ARG A 155 -1.42 4.17 -1.20
N SER A 156 -0.37 3.95 -0.41
CA SER A 156 0.05 4.88 0.63
C SER A 156 0.36 6.26 0.07
N GLY A 157 1.08 6.32 -1.06
CA GLY A 157 1.43 7.56 -1.73
C GLY A 157 0.22 8.37 -2.19
N ILE A 158 -0.75 7.74 -2.86
CA ILE A 158 -1.91 8.46 -3.40
C ILE A 158 -2.87 8.93 -2.31
N ILE A 159 -3.05 8.15 -1.23
CA ILE A 159 -3.86 8.57 -0.08
C ILE A 159 -3.21 9.76 0.63
N ILE A 160 -1.90 9.69 0.88
CA ILE A 160 -1.14 10.81 1.45
C ILE A 160 -1.27 12.04 0.55
N THR A 161 -1.13 11.87 -0.76
CA THR A 161 -1.30 12.95 -1.75
C THR A 161 -2.68 13.60 -1.64
N GLY A 162 -3.76 12.82 -1.64
CA GLY A 162 -5.13 13.31 -1.48
C GLY A 162 -5.35 14.05 -0.16
N ALA A 163 -4.85 13.50 0.95
CA ALA A 163 -4.94 14.13 2.26
C ALA A 163 -4.13 15.44 2.32
N ARG A 164 -2.94 15.49 1.71
CA ARG A 164 -2.13 16.71 1.62
C ARG A 164 -2.80 17.79 0.76
N PHE A 165 -3.45 17.46 -0.34
CA PHE A 165 -4.26 18.42 -1.10
C PHE A 165 -5.43 18.99 -0.29
N LEU A 166 -6.01 18.20 0.60
CA LEU A 166 -7.00 18.64 1.59
C LEU A 166 -6.37 19.37 2.78
N LYS A 167 -5.05 19.65 2.74
CA LYS A 167 -4.29 20.42 3.74
C LYS A 167 -4.13 19.73 5.10
N PHE A 168 -4.30 18.41 5.20
CA PHE A 168 -3.91 17.67 6.39
C PHE A 168 -2.40 17.72 6.60
N ASN A 169 -1.93 17.73 7.84
CA ASN A 169 -0.51 17.62 8.14
C ASN A 169 0.05 16.26 7.68
N ARG A 170 1.38 16.14 7.55
CA ARG A 170 2.03 14.92 7.03
C ARG A 170 1.75 13.68 7.88
N ILE A 171 1.77 13.84 9.20
CA ILE A 171 1.56 12.74 10.14
C ILE A 171 0.13 12.22 10.02
N ASP A 172 -0.86 13.12 10.01
CA ASP A 172 -2.26 12.73 9.90
C ASP A 172 -2.60 12.20 8.51
N SER A 173 -1.97 12.72 7.44
CA SER A 173 -2.07 12.15 6.10
C SER A 173 -1.58 10.69 6.07
N ALA A 174 -0.46 10.39 6.74
CA ALA A 174 0.04 9.02 6.88
C ALA A 174 -0.88 8.16 7.75
N LYS A 175 -1.38 8.66 8.87
CA LYS A 175 -2.34 7.93 9.73
C LYS A 175 -3.61 7.57 8.96
N ILE A 176 -4.18 8.52 8.19
CA ILE A 176 -5.35 8.26 7.32
C ILE A 176 -5.00 7.14 6.33
N SER A 177 -3.83 7.21 5.69
CA SER A 177 -3.38 6.17 4.76
C SER A 177 -3.28 4.80 5.41
N PHE A 178 -2.76 4.73 6.63
CA PHE A 178 -2.61 3.47 7.35
C PHE A 178 -3.96 2.91 7.82
N LEU A 179 -4.86 3.72 8.31
CA LEU A 179 -6.21 3.28 8.67
C LEU A 179 -6.99 2.76 7.45
N LEU A 180 -6.87 3.43 6.29
CA LEU A 180 -7.49 2.98 5.03
C LEU A 180 -6.81 1.73 4.45
N SER A 181 -5.58 1.43 4.87
CA SER A 181 -4.92 0.20 4.47
C SER A 181 -5.56 -1.05 5.07
N ILE A 182 -6.19 -0.95 6.24
CA ILE A 182 -6.79 -2.10 6.92
C ILE A 182 -7.90 -2.74 6.08
N PRO A 183 -8.96 -2.03 5.64
CA PRO A 183 -9.97 -2.63 4.79
C PRO A 183 -9.44 -3.03 3.41
N ALA A 184 -8.49 -2.28 2.83
CA ALA A 184 -7.93 -2.60 1.53
C ALA A 184 -7.08 -3.88 1.55
N LEU A 185 -6.16 -4.02 2.52
CA LEU A 185 -5.36 -5.24 2.71
C LEU A 185 -6.24 -6.42 3.17
N GLY A 186 -7.27 -6.13 3.99
CA GLY A 186 -8.25 -7.14 4.40
C GLY A 186 -8.98 -7.72 3.20
N GLY A 187 -9.49 -6.88 2.31
CA GLY A 187 -10.15 -7.31 1.07
C GLY A 187 -9.21 -8.11 0.16
N TRP A 188 -7.98 -7.64 -0.03
CA TRP A 188 -6.97 -8.34 -0.83
C TRP A 188 -6.62 -9.71 -0.23
N SER A 189 -6.39 -9.78 1.09
CA SER A 189 -6.08 -11.04 1.77
C SER A 189 -7.24 -12.03 1.70
N LEU A 190 -8.48 -11.57 1.90
CA LEU A 190 -9.66 -12.43 1.79
C LEU A 190 -9.83 -12.98 0.37
N TYR A 191 -9.65 -12.14 -0.65
CA TYR A 191 -9.69 -12.57 -2.05
C TYR A 191 -8.59 -13.59 -2.35
N GLY A 192 -7.35 -13.32 -1.93
CA GLY A 192 -6.23 -14.21 -2.13
C GLY A 192 -6.39 -15.58 -1.43
N PHE A 193 -6.88 -15.59 -0.18
CA PHE A 193 -7.20 -16.84 0.50
C PHE A 193 -8.33 -17.62 -0.18
N TYR A 194 -9.36 -16.92 -0.68
CA TYR A 194 -10.42 -17.57 -1.46
C TYR A 194 -9.86 -18.24 -2.73
N ASP A 195 -8.96 -17.54 -3.42
CA ASP A 195 -8.35 -18.06 -4.66
C ASP A 195 -7.42 -19.25 -4.39
N LEU A 196 -6.63 -19.22 -3.32
CA LEU A 196 -5.81 -20.36 -2.86
C LEU A 196 -6.65 -21.60 -2.53
N ILE A 197 -7.77 -21.42 -1.84
CA ILE A 197 -8.69 -22.54 -1.52
C ILE A 197 -9.28 -23.13 -2.80
N LYS A 198 -9.63 -22.29 -3.77
CA LYS A 198 -10.21 -22.73 -5.04
C LYS A 198 -9.21 -23.50 -5.91
N GLN A 199 -7.94 -23.11 -5.88
CA GLN A 199 -6.87 -23.81 -6.62
C GLN A 199 -6.42 -25.10 -5.95
N ASN A 200 -6.93 -25.42 -4.75
CA ASN A 200 -6.57 -26.57 -3.95
C ASN A 200 -5.07 -26.64 -3.58
N ASP A 201 -4.41 -25.48 -3.62
CA ASP A 201 -3.02 -25.31 -3.19
C ASP A 201 -2.94 -25.34 -1.67
N GLY A 202 -1.97 -26.09 -1.14
CA GLY A 202 -1.71 -26.16 0.30
C GLY A 202 -1.38 -24.77 0.87
N TRP A 203 -2.40 -24.05 1.33
CA TRP A 203 -2.32 -22.66 1.76
C TRP A 203 -1.55 -22.42 3.07
N LEU A 204 -1.16 -23.48 3.75
CA LEU A 204 -0.39 -23.41 4.99
C LEU A 204 0.91 -24.20 4.84
N ASN A 205 1.93 -23.55 4.32
CA ASN A 205 3.28 -24.09 4.31
C ASN A 205 4.22 -23.23 5.18
N THR A 206 5.39 -23.75 5.50
CA THR A 206 6.39 -23.04 6.33
C THR A 206 6.83 -21.73 5.70
N GLY A 207 6.89 -21.64 4.37
CA GLY A 207 7.23 -20.43 3.62
C GLY A 207 6.20 -19.33 3.82
N ALA A 208 4.90 -19.67 3.73
CA ALA A 208 3.80 -18.72 3.95
C ALA A 208 3.81 -18.12 5.36
N VAL A 209 4.00 -18.96 6.37
CA VAL A 209 4.08 -18.52 7.78
C VAL A 209 5.28 -17.62 8.00
N LEU A 210 6.46 -17.99 7.48
CA LEU A 210 7.68 -17.19 7.58
C LEU A 210 7.52 -15.85 6.87
N THR A 211 6.94 -15.85 5.66
CA THR A 211 6.64 -14.62 4.90
C THR A 211 5.73 -13.68 5.68
N ALA A 212 4.62 -14.18 6.22
CA ALA A 212 3.69 -13.37 7.00
C ALA A 212 4.37 -12.79 8.25
N PHE A 213 5.16 -13.58 8.95
CA PHE A 213 5.87 -13.16 10.16
C PHE A 213 6.93 -12.09 9.86
N LEU A 214 7.77 -12.29 8.85
CA LEU A 214 8.78 -11.29 8.47
C LEU A 214 8.12 -10.01 7.97
N SER A 215 7.12 -10.12 7.11
CA SER A 215 6.38 -8.96 6.60
C SER A 215 5.70 -8.19 7.75
N PHE A 216 5.14 -8.88 8.75
CA PHE A 216 4.62 -8.24 9.97
C PHE A 216 5.69 -7.41 10.68
N ILE A 217 6.87 -7.98 10.93
CA ILE A 217 7.95 -7.28 11.64
C ILE A 217 8.38 -6.03 10.87
N PHE A 218 8.71 -6.17 9.58
CA PHE A 218 9.18 -5.06 8.77
C PHE A 218 8.11 -3.98 8.57
N SER A 219 6.86 -4.37 8.39
CA SER A 219 5.73 -3.44 8.32
C SER A 219 5.55 -2.64 9.61
N TYR A 220 5.57 -3.30 10.75
CA TYR A 220 5.44 -2.65 12.06
C TYR A 220 6.56 -1.63 12.31
N LEU A 221 7.80 -2.02 12.03
CA LEU A 221 8.95 -1.12 12.14
C LEU A 221 8.84 0.06 11.16
N THR A 222 8.43 -0.22 9.93
CA THR A 222 8.25 0.83 8.90
C THR A 222 7.20 1.85 9.33
N ILE A 223 6.02 1.43 9.78
CA ILE A 223 4.98 2.33 10.26
C ILE A 223 5.52 3.21 11.39
N LYS A 224 6.18 2.59 12.38
CA LYS A 224 6.74 3.29 13.54
C LYS A 224 7.76 4.36 13.11
N TYR A 225 8.76 3.97 12.33
CA TYR A 225 9.86 4.87 11.96
C TYR A 225 9.42 5.91 10.91
N PHE A 226 8.51 5.58 10.02
CA PHE A 226 7.97 6.55 9.07
C PHE A 226 7.20 7.67 9.76
N LEU A 227 6.37 7.36 10.77
CA LEU A 227 5.71 8.39 11.57
C LEU A 227 6.71 9.26 12.35
N VAL A 228 7.79 8.68 12.87
CA VAL A 228 8.87 9.44 13.51
C VAL A 228 9.59 10.33 12.51
N TYR A 229 9.87 9.83 11.31
CA TYR A 229 10.49 10.58 10.22
C TYR A 229 9.65 11.81 9.85
N LEU A 230 8.34 11.65 9.68
CA LEU A 230 7.42 12.72 9.28
C LEU A 230 7.27 13.84 10.32
N LYS A 231 7.69 13.62 11.57
CA LYS A 231 7.76 14.69 12.59
C LYS A 231 8.83 15.73 12.28
N LYS A 232 9.90 15.33 11.58
CA LYS A 232 11.08 16.18 11.36
C LYS A 232 11.31 16.53 9.89
N PHE A 233 10.88 15.66 8.98
CA PHE A 233 11.22 15.73 7.55
C PHE A 233 9.97 15.79 6.67
N ASN A 234 10.19 16.22 5.43
CA ASN A 234 9.18 16.26 4.38
C ASN A 234 9.18 14.96 3.54
N LEU A 235 8.32 14.92 2.52
CA LEU A 235 8.18 13.75 1.65
C LEU A 235 9.17 13.74 0.46
N SER A 236 10.04 14.76 0.32
CA SER A 236 10.93 14.91 -0.84
C SER A 236 11.90 13.74 -1.03
N LEU A 237 12.35 13.09 0.05
CA LEU A 237 13.19 11.88 -0.04
C LEU A 237 12.48 10.77 -0.81
N PHE A 238 11.21 10.51 -0.48
CA PHE A 238 10.43 9.48 -1.15
C PHE A 238 10.08 9.86 -2.60
N VAL A 239 9.89 11.15 -2.87
CA VAL A 239 9.72 11.66 -4.23
C VAL A 239 10.97 11.39 -5.07
N GLY A 240 12.15 11.81 -4.58
CA GLY A 240 13.42 11.56 -5.27
C GLY A 240 13.65 10.08 -5.53
N TYR A 241 13.38 9.23 -4.52
CA TYR A 241 13.44 7.78 -4.67
C TYR A 241 12.50 7.26 -5.76
N ARG A 242 11.24 7.73 -5.82
CA ARG A 242 10.27 7.33 -6.86
C ARG A 242 10.73 7.74 -8.26
N LEU A 243 11.30 8.93 -8.42
CA LEU A 243 11.82 9.36 -9.72
C LEU A 243 12.95 8.44 -10.20
N ILE A 244 13.90 8.11 -9.31
CA ILE A 244 14.99 7.18 -9.62
C ILE A 244 14.43 5.80 -9.94
N LEU A 245 13.54 5.25 -9.12
CA LEU A 245 12.93 3.95 -9.34
C LEU A 245 12.19 3.90 -10.69
N GLY A 246 11.38 4.92 -10.99
CA GLY A 246 10.64 4.98 -12.24
C GLY A 246 11.56 5.03 -13.45
N ILE A 247 12.68 5.78 -13.39
CA ILE A 247 13.69 5.80 -14.44
C ILE A 247 14.34 4.42 -14.60
N ILE A 248 14.70 3.74 -13.49
CA ILE A 248 15.25 2.39 -13.53
C ILE A 248 14.27 1.41 -14.19
N LEU A 249 12.99 1.47 -13.83
CA LEU A 249 11.96 0.60 -14.42
C LEU A 249 11.84 0.82 -15.93
N LEU A 250 11.83 2.07 -16.39
CA LEU A 250 11.78 2.39 -17.82
C LEU A 250 13.06 1.97 -18.54
N PHE A 251 14.21 2.14 -17.91
CA PHE A 251 15.48 1.68 -18.45
C PHE A 251 15.50 0.16 -18.69
N VAL A 252 14.99 -0.62 -17.72
CA VAL A 252 14.88 -2.09 -17.82
C VAL A 252 13.92 -2.54 -18.93
N VAL A 253 12.95 -1.69 -19.30
CA VAL A 253 11.96 -2.00 -20.36
C VAL A 253 12.48 -1.66 -21.75
N TYR A 254 13.21 -0.53 -21.88
CA TYR A 254 13.58 0.00 -23.19
C TYR A 254 15.01 -0.35 -23.64
N LEU A 255 15.81 -0.97 -22.78
CA LEU A 255 17.16 -1.46 -23.09
C LEU A 255 17.29 -2.97 -22.91
#